data_531919d22aefff96ffc44a9a7bc342d1
#
_entry.id   531919d22aefff96ffc44a9a7bc342d1
#
_cell.length_a   1.000
_cell.length_b   1.000
_cell.length_c   1.000
_cell.angle_alpha   90.00
_cell.angle_beta   90.00
_cell.angle_gamma   90.00
#
_symmetry.space_group_name_H-M   'P 1'
#
loop_
_entity.id
_entity.type
_entity.pdbx_description
1 polymer ?
#
loop_
_entity_poly.entity_id
_entity_poly.type
_entity_poly.pdbx_seq_one_letter_code
_entity_poly.pdbx_strand_id
1 'polypeptide(L)'
;MTAASQSSMPISLEPITSTNWVTCIELRPTTYQQERGFVSPNVLSLAQAYAERWWIPTAVYAQQTMVGFILYGCWPAAPIAAEYGRREAGLHHILRMMIDQQYQGQGYGHAAMHTLIAHIRAQPDARAIELNYDVDNSVAARLYARLGFEPTGEVDEGEIRARLVLGVRER
;
A
#
# COMPACT_ATOMS: atom_id res chain seq x y z
N MET A 1 17.21 -14.34 -28.98
CA MET A 1 16.57 -13.12 -28.44
C MET A 1 16.60 -13.26 -26.91
N THR A 2 17.57 -12.62 -26.30
CA THR A 2 17.83 -12.70 -24.84
C THR A 2 16.79 -11.84 -24.13
N ALA A 3 15.97 -12.47 -23.27
CA ALA A 3 15.08 -11.74 -22.38
C ALA A 3 15.93 -10.83 -21.48
N ALA A 4 15.76 -9.53 -21.61
CA ALA A 4 16.38 -8.56 -20.71
C ALA A 4 15.89 -8.88 -19.31
N SER A 5 16.80 -9.32 -18.45
CA SER A 5 16.58 -9.43 -17.01
C SER A 5 16.14 -8.06 -16.52
N GLN A 6 14.89 -7.91 -16.12
CA GLN A 6 14.43 -6.74 -15.40
C GLN A 6 15.18 -6.76 -14.05
N SER A 7 16.27 -6.02 -13.99
CA SER A 7 16.97 -5.74 -12.74
C SER A 7 15.94 -5.09 -11.81
N SER A 8 15.44 -5.85 -10.84
CA SER A 8 14.53 -5.32 -9.83
C SER A 8 15.31 -4.24 -9.06
N MET A 9 14.82 -3.01 -9.12
CA MET A 9 15.41 -1.94 -8.33
C MET A 9 15.33 -2.32 -6.84
N PRO A 10 16.45 -2.32 -6.11
CA PRO A 10 16.46 -2.72 -4.71
C PRO A 10 15.63 -1.74 -3.89
N ILE A 11 14.50 -2.22 -3.38
CA ILE A 11 13.61 -1.50 -2.47
C ILE A 11 13.69 -2.16 -1.11
N SER A 12 13.84 -1.36 -0.05
CA SER A 12 13.57 -1.78 1.32
C SER A 12 12.32 -1.10 1.88
N LEU A 13 11.63 -1.83 2.75
CA LEU A 13 10.49 -1.33 3.53
C LEU A 13 10.95 -1.20 4.98
N GLU A 14 10.89 0.00 5.52
CA GLU A 14 11.43 0.31 6.84
C GLU A 14 10.38 1.00 7.71
N PRO A 15 10.40 0.77 9.03
CA PRO A 15 9.47 1.44 9.94
C PRO A 15 9.71 2.95 9.96
N ILE A 16 8.63 3.70 10.20
CA ILE A 16 8.75 5.12 10.52
C ILE A 16 9.23 5.25 11.97
N THR A 17 10.25 6.07 12.17
CA THR A 17 10.95 6.27 13.44
C THR A 17 11.12 7.75 13.77
N SER A 18 11.67 8.05 14.93
CA SER A 18 12.02 9.42 15.33
C SER A 18 13.05 10.10 14.42
N THR A 19 13.77 9.33 13.60
CA THR A 19 14.84 9.84 12.73
C THR A 19 14.41 10.07 11.29
N ASN A 20 13.29 9.49 10.84
CA ASN A 20 12.86 9.55 9.44
C ASN A 20 11.43 10.09 9.21
N TRP A 21 10.63 10.32 10.25
CA TRP A 21 9.25 10.77 10.13
C TRP A 21 9.12 12.14 9.45
N VAL A 22 10.09 13.05 9.67
CA VAL A 22 10.09 14.38 9.02
C VAL A 22 10.21 14.21 7.51
N THR A 23 11.19 13.42 7.05
CA THR A 23 11.34 13.10 5.62
C THR A 23 10.05 12.47 5.06
N CYS A 24 9.40 11.59 5.82
CA CYS A 24 8.14 10.99 5.40
C CYS A 24 7.03 12.02 5.16
N ILE A 25 6.85 13.00 6.05
CA ILE A 25 5.79 13.99 5.89
C ILE A 25 6.13 15.07 4.84
N GLU A 26 7.38 15.14 4.40
CA GLU A 26 7.82 16.03 3.32
C GLU A 26 7.60 15.45 1.92
N LEU A 27 7.41 14.14 1.78
CA LEU A 27 7.06 13.52 0.50
C LEU A 27 5.76 14.12 -0.05
N ARG A 28 5.72 14.33 -1.36
CA ARG A 28 4.58 14.95 -2.05
C ARG A 28 4.13 14.13 -3.25
N PRO A 29 2.85 13.86 -3.41
CA PRO A 29 2.30 13.39 -4.68
C PRO A 29 2.32 14.52 -5.71
N THR A 30 2.06 14.24 -6.98
CA THR A 30 1.95 15.28 -8.00
C THR A 30 0.81 16.25 -7.68
N THR A 31 0.88 17.47 -8.20
CA THR A 31 -0.20 18.49 -8.05
C THR A 31 -1.55 17.91 -8.48
N TYR A 32 -1.59 17.19 -9.61
CA TYR A 32 -2.80 16.53 -10.09
C TYR A 32 -3.37 15.53 -9.05
N GLN A 33 -2.53 14.70 -8.45
CA GLN A 33 -2.97 13.75 -7.43
C GLN A 33 -3.45 14.43 -6.14
N GLN A 34 -2.83 15.57 -5.78
CA GLN A 34 -3.27 16.37 -4.63
C GLN A 34 -4.64 17.01 -4.87
N GLU A 35 -4.83 17.65 -6.03
CA GLU A 35 -6.08 18.29 -6.39
C GLU A 35 -7.25 17.31 -6.49
N ARG A 36 -6.98 16.08 -6.91
CA ARG A 36 -7.97 14.99 -6.98
C ARG A 36 -8.18 14.29 -5.63
N GLY A 37 -7.36 14.56 -4.64
CA GLY A 37 -7.47 13.92 -3.33
C GLY A 37 -7.13 12.43 -3.32
N PHE A 38 -6.39 11.91 -4.32
CA PHE A 38 -6.08 10.49 -4.44
C PHE A 38 -5.27 9.92 -3.27
N VAL A 39 -4.52 10.75 -2.57
CA VAL A 39 -3.73 10.36 -1.41
C VAL A 39 -3.79 11.44 -0.34
N SER A 40 -4.17 11.06 0.86
CA SER A 40 -4.12 11.95 2.02
C SER A 40 -2.68 12.31 2.38
N PRO A 41 -2.42 13.51 2.94
CA PRO A 41 -1.10 13.87 3.44
C PRO A 41 -0.55 12.84 4.43
N ASN A 42 0.75 12.50 4.34
CA ASN A 42 1.37 11.49 5.19
C ASN A 42 1.26 11.80 6.68
N VAL A 43 1.22 13.09 7.07
CA VAL A 43 1.02 13.48 8.48
C VAL A 43 -0.30 12.94 9.04
N LEU A 44 -1.38 12.94 8.26
CA LEU A 44 -2.66 12.35 8.69
C LEU A 44 -2.55 10.84 8.83
N SER A 45 -1.81 10.19 7.93
CA SER A 45 -1.56 8.74 7.99
C SER A 45 -0.78 8.35 9.24
N LEU A 46 0.21 9.14 9.64
CA LEU A 46 0.97 8.92 10.87
C LEU A 46 0.12 9.15 12.13
N ALA A 47 -0.72 10.19 12.13
CA ALA A 47 -1.66 10.46 13.23
C ALA A 47 -2.68 9.32 13.36
N GLN A 48 -3.21 8.81 12.24
CA GLN A 48 -4.12 7.66 12.24
C GLN A 48 -3.43 6.41 12.77
N ALA A 49 -2.21 6.09 12.32
CA ALA A 49 -1.46 4.94 12.84
C ALA A 49 -1.12 5.06 14.33
N TYR A 50 -0.96 6.28 14.84
CA TYR A 50 -0.79 6.51 16.28
C TYR A 50 -2.08 6.20 17.07
N ALA A 51 -3.24 6.60 16.56
CA ALA A 51 -4.53 6.38 17.19
C ALA A 51 -5.03 4.94 17.01
N GLU A 52 -4.87 4.41 15.81
CA GLU A 52 -5.36 3.09 15.38
C GLU A 52 -4.16 2.15 15.22
N ARG A 53 -3.76 1.50 16.30
CA ARG A 53 -2.50 0.76 16.43
C ARG A 53 -2.32 -0.46 15.52
N TRP A 54 -3.34 -0.84 14.77
CA TRP A 54 -3.26 -1.92 13.77
C TRP A 54 -2.70 -1.45 12.41
N TRP A 55 -2.57 -0.15 12.20
CA TRP A 55 -1.92 0.40 11.02
C TRP A 55 -0.41 0.48 11.20
N ILE A 56 0.32 0.04 10.20
CA ILE A 56 1.79 -0.01 10.18
C ILE A 56 2.29 1.01 9.16
N PRO A 57 2.74 2.18 9.62
CA PRO A 57 3.33 3.20 8.76
C PRO A 57 4.72 2.76 8.32
N THR A 58 4.96 2.72 7.02
CA THR A 58 6.15 2.13 6.43
C THR A 58 6.75 3.04 5.37
N ALA A 59 8.04 3.36 5.53
CA ALA A 59 8.83 4.08 4.53
C ALA A 59 9.28 3.14 3.41
N VAL A 60 9.26 3.64 2.19
CA VAL A 60 9.81 2.97 1.01
C VAL A 60 11.15 3.60 0.67
N TYR A 61 12.21 2.83 0.76
CA TYR A 61 13.56 3.28 0.42
C TYR A 61 14.05 2.66 -0.88
N ALA A 62 14.65 3.48 -1.72
CA ALA A 62 15.54 3.07 -2.81
C ALA A 62 16.97 3.36 -2.37
N GLN A 63 17.73 2.32 -2.01
CA GLN A 63 19.02 2.46 -1.35
C GLN A 63 18.90 3.29 -0.04
N GLN A 64 19.48 4.49 0.02
CA GLN A 64 19.42 5.38 1.19
C GLN A 64 18.40 6.51 1.07
N THR A 65 17.66 6.56 -0.04
CA THR A 65 16.70 7.63 -0.31
C THR A 65 15.27 7.15 -0.06
N MET A 66 14.54 7.86 0.79
CA MET A 66 13.12 7.61 0.97
C MET A 66 12.36 8.12 -0.27
N VAL A 67 11.75 7.20 -1.01
CA VAL A 67 11.07 7.50 -2.28
C VAL A 67 9.54 7.42 -2.16
N GLY A 68 9.02 6.89 -1.05
CA GLY A 68 7.60 6.73 -0.87
C GLY A 68 7.20 6.30 0.54
N PHE A 69 5.90 6.10 0.70
CA PHE A 69 5.26 5.73 1.96
C PHE A 69 4.10 4.78 1.71
N ILE A 70 3.91 3.82 2.61
CA ILE A 70 2.79 2.90 2.63
C ILE A 70 2.21 2.85 4.05
N LEU A 71 0.89 2.90 4.17
CA LEU A 71 0.16 2.60 5.39
C LEU A 71 -0.67 1.34 5.16
N TYR A 72 -0.33 0.26 5.84
CA TYR A 72 -1.04 -1.01 5.73
C TYR A 72 -1.24 -1.63 7.11
N GLY A 73 -2.06 -2.67 7.19
CA GLY A 73 -2.28 -3.39 8.44
C GLY A 73 -3.20 -4.59 8.27
N CYS A 74 -3.40 -5.30 9.36
CA CYS A 74 -4.42 -6.33 9.46
C CYS A 74 -5.53 -5.81 10.38
N TRP A 75 -6.77 -5.90 9.93
CA TRP A 75 -7.90 -5.49 10.77
C TRP A 75 -7.89 -6.27 12.08
N PRO A 76 -8.08 -5.60 13.23
CA PRO A 76 -8.15 -6.28 14.50
C PRO A 76 -9.35 -7.24 14.55
N ALA A 77 -9.32 -8.18 15.49
CA ALA A 77 -10.44 -9.08 15.70
C ALA A 77 -11.74 -8.32 16.01
N ALA A 78 -12.88 -8.93 15.72
CA ALA A 78 -14.18 -8.38 16.10
C ALA A 78 -14.19 -7.92 17.58
N PRO A 79 -14.86 -6.81 17.97
CA PRO A 79 -15.91 -6.13 17.18
C PRO A 79 -15.42 -5.03 16.23
N ILE A 80 -14.18 -4.53 16.35
CA ILE A 80 -13.68 -3.38 15.58
C ILE A 80 -13.77 -3.66 14.07
N ALA A 81 -13.29 -4.81 13.63
CA ALA A 81 -13.37 -5.19 12.21
C ALA A 81 -14.80 -5.21 11.68
N ALA A 82 -15.79 -5.53 12.53
CA ALA A 82 -17.20 -5.57 12.16
C ALA A 82 -17.80 -4.16 11.96
N GLU A 83 -17.32 -3.17 12.71
CA GLU A 83 -17.71 -1.77 12.55
C GLU A 83 -17.36 -1.23 11.17
N TYR A 84 -16.21 -1.67 10.63
CA TYR A 84 -15.76 -1.34 9.28
C TYR A 84 -16.25 -2.33 8.20
N GLY A 85 -17.19 -3.23 8.51
CA GLY A 85 -17.66 -4.25 7.59
C GLY A 85 -16.62 -5.33 7.25
N ARG A 86 -15.53 -5.45 8.03
CA ARG A 86 -14.43 -6.39 7.83
C ARG A 86 -14.54 -7.53 8.84
N ARG A 87 -14.78 -8.75 8.38
CA ARG A 87 -14.99 -9.94 9.25
C ARG A 87 -14.07 -11.11 8.96
N GLU A 88 -13.23 -10.98 7.94
CA GLU A 88 -12.39 -12.09 7.50
C GLU A 88 -11.04 -12.07 8.24
N ALA A 89 -10.74 -13.15 8.95
CA ALA A 89 -9.44 -13.32 9.59
C ALA A 89 -8.32 -13.43 8.54
N GLY A 90 -7.18 -12.79 8.79
CA GLY A 90 -6.04 -12.79 7.87
C GLY A 90 -6.21 -11.88 6.66
N LEU A 91 -7.23 -11.00 6.68
CA LEU A 91 -7.39 -9.97 5.68
C LEU A 91 -6.51 -8.76 6.04
N HIS A 92 -5.53 -8.52 5.20
CA HIS A 92 -4.71 -7.32 5.25
C HIS A 92 -5.32 -6.21 4.39
N HIS A 93 -5.08 -4.97 4.76
CA HIS A 93 -5.53 -3.82 3.99
C HIS A 93 -4.38 -2.85 3.75
N ILE A 94 -4.25 -2.36 2.52
CA ILE A 94 -3.35 -1.26 2.19
C ILE A 94 -4.21 0.00 2.13
N LEU A 95 -4.10 0.79 3.20
CA LEU A 95 -4.94 1.98 3.35
C LEU A 95 -4.45 3.14 2.50
N ARG A 96 -3.11 3.29 2.38
CA ARG A 96 -2.49 4.34 1.58
C ARG A 96 -1.17 3.87 1.00
N MET A 97 -0.90 4.31 -0.22
CA MET A 97 0.37 4.11 -0.88
C MET A 97 0.68 5.32 -1.75
N MET A 98 1.87 5.88 -1.59
CA MET A 98 2.34 6.96 -2.44
C MET A 98 3.83 6.83 -2.75
N ILE A 99 4.21 7.29 -3.91
CA ILE A 99 5.61 7.56 -4.30
C ILE A 99 5.73 9.07 -4.50
N ASP A 100 6.79 9.65 -3.98
CA ASP A 100 7.07 11.07 -4.16
C ASP A 100 7.14 11.43 -5.65
N GLN A 101 6.60 12.58 -6.02
CA GLN A 101 6.49 13.03 -7.41
C GLN A 101 7.82 12.99 -8.18
N GLN A 102 8.95 13.20 -7.49
CA GLN A 102 10.29 13.18 -8.09
C GLN A 102 10.71 11.77 -8.52
N TYR A 103 10.10 10.74 -7.94
CA TYR A 103 10.45 9.33 -8.15
C TYR A 103 9.36 8.54 -8.87
N GLN A 104 8.24 9.18 -9.25
CA GLN A 104 7.18 8.51 -10.01
C GLN A 104 7.64 8.16 -11.44
N GLY A 105 6.96 7.19 -12.06
CA GLY A 105 7.28 6.74 -13.42
C GLY A 105 8.53 5.87 -13.54
N GLN A 106 9.28 5.63 -12.46
CA GLN A 106 10.54 4.89 -12.45
C GLN A 106 10.40 3.44 -11.96
N GLY A 107 9.17 2.95 -11.74
CA GLY A 107 8.91 1.57 -11.30
C GLY A 107 8.92 1.35 -9.78
N TYR A 108 9.26 2.35 -8.98
CA TYR A 108 9.33 2.22 -7.52
C TYR A 108 8.00 1.78 -6.88
N GLY A 109 6.87 2.27 -7.39
CA GLY A 109 5.56 1.86 -6.88
C GLY A 109 5.31 0.37 -7.06
N HIS A 110 5.65 -0.19 -8.22
CA HIS A 110 5.52 -1.62 -8.48
C HIS A 110 6.47 -2.44 -7.59
N ALA A 111 7.73 -2.02 -7.47
CA ALA A 111 8.72 -2.72 -6.65
C ALA A 111 8.34 -2.69 -5.17
N ALA A 112 7.88 -1.55 -4.64
CA ALA A 112 7.44 -1.39 -3.26
C ALA A 112 6.24 -2.30 -2.94
N MET A 113 5.24 -2.30 -3.80
CA MET A 113 4.06 -3.16 -3.64
C MET A 113 4.42 -4.64 -3.75
N HIS A 114 5.29 -5.03 -4.68
CA HIS A 114 5.76 -6.40 -4.80
C HIS A 114 6.47 -6.87 -3.51
N THR A 115 7.33 -6.01 -2.94
CA THR A 115 8.04 -6.28 -1.68
C THR A 115 7.05 -6.40 -0.51
N LEU A 116 6.05 -5.51 -0.41
CA LEU A 116 5.03 -5.57 0.63
C LEU A 116 4.17 -6.83 0.51
N ILE A 117 3.72 -7.18 -0.69
CA ILE A 117 2.93 -8.39 -0.94
C ILE A 117 3.72 -9.63 -0.50
N ALA A 118 5.01 -9.71 -0.82
CA ALA A 118 5.87 -10.80 -0.40
C ALA A 118 6.02 -10.86 1.14
N HIS A 119 6.17 -9.70 1.79
CA HIS A 119 6.23 -9.58 3.24
C HIS A 119 4.92 -10.06 3.91
N ILE A 120 3.77 -9.62 3.42
CA ILE A 120 2.47 -10.05 3.95
C ILE A 120 2.25 -11.54 3.71
N ARG A 121 2.54 -12.03 2.49
CA ARG A 121 2.39 -13.47 2.14
C ARG A 121 3.24 -14.39 3.01
N ALA A 122 4.34 -13.90 3.58
CA ALA A 122 5.17 -14.67 4.49
C ALA A 122 4.54 -14.84 5.89
N GLN A 123 3.52 -14.06 6.24
CA GLN A 123 2.83 -14.17 7.52
C GLN A 123 1.91 -15.43 7.52
N PRO A 124 1.89 -16.20 8.61
CA PRO A 124 1.23 -17.52 8.63
C PRO A 124 -0.27 -17.46 8.40
N ASP A 125 -0.91 -16.37 8.84
CA ASP A 125 -2.37 -16.23 8.80
C ASP A 125 -2.87 -15.32 7.67
N ALA A 126 -1.97 -14.82 6.80
CA ALA A 126 -2.35 -13.97 5.70
C ALA A 126 -3.15 -14.75 4.64
N ARG A 127 -4.35 -14.26 4.32
CA ARG A 127 -5.27 -14.88 3.35
C ARG A 127 -5.46 -14.04 2.11
N ALA A 128 -5.60 -12.75 2.29
CA ALA A 128 -5.85 -11.81 1.21
C ALA A 128 -5.34 -10.42 1.57
N ILE A 129 -5.14 -9.61 0.55
CA ILE A 129 -4.88 -8.18 0.68
C ILE A 129 -5.99 -7.44 -0.06
N GLU A 130 -6.57 -6.43 0.58
CA GLU A 130 -7.50 -5.49 -0.04
C GLU A 130 -6.92 -4.09 -0.06
N LEU A 131 -7.37 -3.31 -1.01
CA LEU A 131 -7.11 -1.88 -1.11
C LEU A 131 -8.26 -1.21 -1.84
N ASN A 132 -8.36 0.11 -1.69
CA ASN A 132 -9.27 0.92 -2.47
C ASN A 132 -8.48 1.92 -3.32
N TYR A 133 -9.04 2.31 -4.46
CA TYR A 133 -8.51 3.36 -5.31
C TYR A 133 -9.63 4.09 -6.04
N ASP A 134 -9.46 5.39 -6.25
CA ASP A 134 -10.41 6.24 -6.94
C ASP A 134 -10.69 5.74 -8.36
N VAL A 135 -11.96 5.74 -8.79
CA VAL A 135 -12.39 5.26 -10.13
C VAL A 135 -11.67 5.98 -11.29
N ASP A 136 -11.26 7.23 -11.07
CA ASP A 136 -10.55 8.04 -12.05
C ASP A 136 -9.02 7.83 -12.00
N ASN A 137 -8.51 7.10 -11.01
CA ASN A 137 -7.07 6.85 -10.85
C ASN A 137 -6.60 5.69 -11.73
N SER A 138 -6.54 5.92 -13.03
CA SER A 138 -6.12 4.90 -14.01
C SER A 138 -4.67 4.41 -13.82
N VAL A 139 -3.81 5.21 -13.17
CA VAL A 139 -2.43 4.81 -12.85
C VAL A 139 -2.43 3.74 -11.77
N ALA A 140 -3.19 3.96 -10.69
CA ALA A 140 -3.36 2.98 -9.61
C ALA A 140 -4.04 1.71 -10.13
N ALA A 141 -5.12 1.84 -10.93
CA ALA A 141 -5.82 0.70 -11.52
C ALA A 141 -4.87 -0.22 -12.30
N ARG A 142 -4.02 0.36 -13.18
CA ARG A 142 -3.03 -0.42 -13.94
C ARG A 142 -1.94 -1.05 -13.05
N LEU A 143 -1.49 -0.34 -12.03
CA LEU A 143 -0.51 -0.84 -11.09
C LEU A 143 -1.04 -2.08 -10.36
N TYR A 144 -2.23 -1.96 -9.77
CA TYR A 144 -2.82 -3.03 -8.97
C TYR A 144 -3.23 -4.25 -9.83
N ALA A 145 -3.76 -4.02 -11.02
CA ALA A 145 -4.07 -5.11 -11.97
C ALA A 145 -2.80 -5.91 -12.34
N ARG A 146 -1.66 -5.25 -12.59
CA ARG A 146 -0.37 -5.92 -12.86
C ARG A 146 0.15 -6.74 -11.68
N LEU A 147 -0.23 -6.40 -10.47
CA LEU A 147 0.13 -7.11 -9.23
C LEU A 147 -0.85 -8.24 -8.89
N GLY A 148 -1.89 -8.42 -9.72
CA GLY A 148 -2.89 -9.48 -9.56
C GLY A 148 -4.07 -9.13 -8.66
N PHE A 149 -4.26 -7.84 -8.35
CA PHE A 149 -5.49 -7.40 -7.69
C PHE A 149 -6.65 -7.39 -8.67
N GLU A 150 -7.79 -7.91 -8.24
CA GLU A 150 -9.02 -7.93 -9.01
C GLU A 150 -10.09 -7.06 -8.33
N PRO A 151 -10.84 -6.22 -9.07
CA PRO A 151 -11.97 -5.50 -8.50
C PRO A 151 -13.00 -6.46 -7.93
N THR A 152 -13.50 -6.16 -6.72
CA THR A 152 -14.53 -6.99 -6.07
C THR A 152 -15.95 -6.75 -6.60
N GLY A 153 -16.13 -5.72 -7.41
CA GLY A 153 -17.43 -5.22 -7.85
C GLY A 153 -18.05 -4.19 -6.89
N GLU A 154 -17.43 -3.94 -5.74
CA GLU A 154 -17.88 -2.93 -4.80
C GLU A 154 -17.26 -1.58 -5.13
N VAL A 155 -18.10 -0.54 -5.17
CA VAL A 155 -17.70 0.87 -5.29
C VAL A 155 -18.32 1.62 -4.11
N ASP A 156 -17.50 2.30 -3.34
CA ASP A 156 -17.92 3.07 -2.19
C ASP A 156 -17.28 4.46 -2.24
N GLU A 157 -18.09 5.50 -2.10
CA GLU A 157 -17.66 6.92 -2.17
C GLU A 157 -16.76 7.27 -3.37
N GLY A 158 -16.93 6.59 -4.51
CA GLY A 158 -16.12 6.79 -5.73
C GLY A 158 -14.81 5.99 -5.75
N GLU A 159 -14.59 5.12 -4.78
CA GLU A 159 -13.44 4.22 -4.75
C GLU A 159 -13.83 2.78 -5.14
N ILE A 160 -13.04 2.16 -5.99
CA ILE A 160 -13.12 0.74 -6.34
C ILE A 160 -12.36 -0.06 -5.29
N ARG A 161 -13.04 -1.06 -4.69
CA ARG A 161 -12.37 -2.05 -3.88
C ARG A 161 -11.75 -3.13 -4.75
N ALA A 162 -10.47 -3.44 -4.52
CA ALA A 162 -9.77 -4.53 -5.20
C ALA A 162 -9.11 -5.47 -4.19
N ARG A 163 -9.02 -6.75 -4.55
CA ARG A 163 -8.54 -7.83 -3.70
C ARG A 163 -7.51 -8.70 -4.41
N LEU A 164 -6.48 -9.08 -3.68
CA LEU A 164 -5.50 -10.09 -4.05
C LEU A 164 -5.59 -11.27 -3.07
N VAL A 165 -5.95 -12.46 -3.58
CA VAL A 165 -5.95 -13.70 -2.81
C VAL A 165 -4.53 -14.25 -2.74
N LEU A 166 -4.03 -14.55 -1.55
CA LEU A 166 -2.63 -14.96 -1.35
C LEU A 166 -2.39 -16.47 -1.48
N GLY A 167 -3.46 -17.26 -1.58
CA GLY A 167 -3.39 -18.73 -1.54
C GLY A 167 -3.17 -19.24 -0.11
N VAL A 168 -3.66 -20.44 0.16
CA VAL A 168 -3.42 -21.14 1.43
C VAL A 168 -2.07 -21.84 1.31
N ARG A 169 -1.12 -21.56 2.20
CA ARG A 169 0.03 -22.46 2.38
C ARG A 169 -0.50 -23.71 3.05
N GLU A 170 -0.53 -24.83 2.34
CA GLU A 170 -0.68 -26.13 2.97
C GLU A 170 0.51 -26.32 3.94
N ARG A 171 0.21 -26.70 5.16
CA ARG A 171 1.21 -27.00 6.21
C ARG A 171 1.80 -28.38 5.98
#